data_3112286ea963ce0cf2fb9946604c8611
#
_entry.id   3112286ea963ce0cf2fb9946604c8611
#
_cell.length_a   1.000
_cell.length_b   1.000
_cell.length_c   1.000
_cell.angle_alpha   90.00
_cell.angle_beta   90.00
_cell.angle_gamma   90.00
#
_symmetry.space_group_name_H-M   'P 1'
#
loop_
_entity.id
_entity.type
_entity.pdbx_description
1 polymer ?
#
loop_
_entity_poly.entity_id
_entity_poly.type
_entity_poly.pdbx_seq_one_letter_code
_entity_poly.pdbx_strand_id
1 'polypeptide(L)'
;MPDNEIKDKQAEATKPAPKPERKPQPPQAENEKPRNKLGLVEILMFLLLAGVVFIFIFGMQQQKRDKELELAMQQKVEELKPIFMDIAKSAKDYKANDPFGDWPLTVDELNIDTTNLKTEEYAFEWLDSGTVVLTTTEKFGKEGVKISYDVEGDSYSIEDPDSGSRPQIKENWFNQ
;
A
#
# COMPACT_ATOMS: atom_id res chain seq x y z
N MET A 1 -6.36 -43.53 -98.82
CA MET A 1 -7.40 -44.16 -99.61
C MET A 1 -8.48 -44.69 -98.70
N PRO A 2 -9.69 -44.62 -99.05
CA PRO A 2 -10.45 -43.45 -99.62
C PRO A 2 -11.64 -43.09 -98.68
N ASP A 3 -12.09 -41.94 -98.80
CA ASP A 3 -13.33 -41.52 -99.48
C ASP A 3 -14.62 -41.85 -98.72
N ASN A 4 -15.39 -41.02 -98.55
CA ASN A 4 -16.43 -40.26 -99.24
C ASN A 4 -17.62 -40.01 -98.29
N GLU A 5 -18.11 -38.98 -98.32
CA GLU A 5 -19.09 -38.19 -99.10
C GLU A 5 -20.41 -38.04 -98.36
N ILE A 6 -20.73 -36.81 -98.19
CA ILE A 6 -21.94 -36.10 -98.60
C ILE A 6 -23.30 -36.59 -98.05
N LYS A 7 -24.02 -35.71 -97.39
CA LYS A 7 -25.19 -34.98 -97.91
C LYS A 7 -26.01 -34.29 -96.76
N ASP A 8 -26.05 -33.03 -96.97
CA ASP A 8 -27.24 -32.18 -96.83
C ASP A 8 -28.58 -32.85 -96.46
N LYS A 9 -29.23 -32.33 -95.54
CA LYS A 9 -30.56 -31.68 -95.76
C LYS A 9 -31.14 -31.05 -94.50
N GLN A 10 -31.50 -29.83 -94.76
CA GLN A 10 -32.72 -29.11 -94.34
C GLN A 10 -32.94 -28.74 -92.91
N ALA A 11 -32.78 -27.49 -92.83
CA ALA A 11 -33.56 -26.51 -92.11
C ALA A 11 -34.96 -26.95 -91.69
N GLU A 12 -35.20 -26.86 -90.37
CA GLU A 12 -36.55 -26.51 -89.89
C GLU A 12 -36.45 -25.67 -88.67
N ALA A 13 -37.01 -24.46 -88.79
CA ALA A 13 -37.07 -23.46 -87.83
C ALA A 13 -37.93 -23.88 -86.61
N THR A 14 -37.29 -24.03 -85.46
CA THR A 14 -38.04 -24.16 -84.24
C THR A 14 -37.76 -22.94 -83.39
N LYS A 15 -38.82 -22.14 -83.16
CA LYS A 15 -38.87 -20.97 -82.28
C LYS A 15 -38.14 -21.17 -80.97
N PRO A 16 -37.36 -20.18 -80.48
CA PRO A 16 -36.80 -20.25 -79.16
C PRO A 16 -37.92 -20.12 -78.13
N ALA A 17 -37.96 -21.09 -77.22
CA ALA A 17 -38.83 -21.05 -76.05
C ALA A 17 -38.54 -19.81 -75.17
N PRO A 18 -39.57 -19.21 -74.60
CA PRO A 18 -39.38 -18.04 -73.73
C PRO A 18 -38.55 -18.42 -72.54
N LYS A 19 -37.47 -17.66 -72.28
CA LYS A 19 -36.69 -17.75 -71.06
C LYS A 19 -37.62 -17.59 -69.84
N PRO A 20 -37.55 -18.44 -68.84
CA PRO A 20 -38.29 -18.22 -67.58
C PRO A 20 -37.81 -16.91 -66.94
N GLU A 21 -38.74 -15.97 -66.78
CA GLU A 21 -38.52 -14.76 -65.98
C GLU A 21 -38.04 -15.15 -64.60
N ARG A 22 -36.79 -14.85 -64.33
CA ARG A 22 -36.30 -14.89 -62.96
C ARG A 22 -37.08 -13.87 -62.15
N LYS A 23 -37.97 -14.35 -61.29
CA LYS A 23 -38.59 -13.54 -60.27
C LYS A 23 -37.47 -12.81 -59.52
N PRO A 24 -37.63 -11.49 -59.26
CA PRO A 24 -36.65 -10.75 -58.49
C PRO A 24 -36.55 -11.42 -57.09
N GLN A 25 -35.39 -11.90 -56.75
CA GLN A 25 -35.09 -12.36 -55.40
C GLN A 25 -35.26 -11.12 -54.50
N PRO A 26 -35.98 -11.26 -53.40
CA PRO A 26 -36.02 -10.18 -52.41
C PRO A 26 -34.59 -9.88 -51.96
N PRO A 27 -34.24 -8.60 -51.74
CA PRO A 27 -32.91 -8.24 -51.29
C PRO A 27 -32.57 -9.09 -50.04
N GLN A 28 -31.53 -9.87 -50.15
CA GLN A 28 -30.99 -10.54 -48.99
C GLN A 28 -30.64 -9.42 -48.03
N ALA A 29 -31.38 -9.35 -46.90
CA ALA A 29 -31.00 -8.55 -45.78
C ALA A 29 -29.57 -8.92 -45.44
N GLU A 30 -28.63 -8.06 -45.79
CA GLU A 30 -27.28 -8.10 -45.24
C GLU A 30 -27.45 -8.19 -43.74
N ASN A 31 -27.07 -9.35 -43.19
CA ASN A 31 -26.89 -9.51 -41.78
C ASN A 31 -25.77 -8.55 -41.34
N GLU A 32 -26.14 -7.28 -41.18
CA GLU A 32 -25.34 -6.33 -40.44
C GLU A 32 -25.18 -6.95 -39.04
N LYS A 33 -24.01 -7.55 -38.80
CA LYS A 33 -23.60 -7.88 -37.45
C LYS A 33 -23.89 -6.65 -36.59
N PRO A 34 -24.67 -6.81 -35.51
CA PRO A 34 -24.95 -5.67 -34.64
C PRO A 34 -23.57 -5.14 -34.17
N ARG A 35 -23.18 -4.00 -34.68
CA ARG A 35 -22.10 -3.21 -34.09
C ARG A 35 -22.60 -2.87 -32.69
N ASN A 36 -22.10 -3.59 -31.70
CA ASN A 36 -22.31 -3.30 -30.29
C ASN A 36 -21.77 -1.87 -30.04
N LYS A 37 -22.60 -0.89 -30.33
CA LYS A 37 -22.36 0.47 -29.89
C LYS A 37 -22.67 0.44 -28.39
N LEU A 38 -21.61 0.36 -27.58
CA LEU A 38 -21.73 0.53 -26.14
C LEU A 38 -22.55 1.78 -25.89
N GLY A 39 -23.68 1.63 -25.25
CA GLY A 39 -24.55 2.75 -24.87
C GLY A 39 -23.83 3.64 -23.86
N LEU A 40 -24.23 4.91 -23.80
CA LEU A 40 -23.66 5.87 -22.85
C LEU A 40 -23.75 5.36 -21.40
N VAL A 41 -24.82 4.63 -21.08
CA VAL A 41 -25.03 4.01 -19.75
C VAL A 41 -24.00 2.92 -19.47
N GLU A 42 -23.68 2.09 -20.47
CA GLU A 42 -22.68 1.02 -20.31
C GLU A 42 -21.28 1.61 -20.08
N ILE A 43 -20.93 2.67 -20.82
CA ILE A 43 -19.66 3.40 -20.63
C ILE A 43 -19.60 3.99 -19.21
N LEU A 44 -20.69 4.58 -18.73
CA LEU A 44 -20.75 5.15 -17.39
C LEU A 44 -20.62 4.07 -16.31
N MET A 45 -21.26 2.90 -16.49
CA MET A 45 -21.10 1.76 -15.58
C MET A 45 -19.66 1.24 -15.55
N PHE A 46 -19.00 1.14 -16.71
CA PHE A 46 -17.59 0.73 -16.76
C PHE A 46 -16.68 1.74 -16.06
N LEU A 47 -16.93 3.04 -16.21
CA LEU A 47 -16.19 4.09 -15.51
C LEU A 47 -16.37 4.01 -14.00
N LEU A 48 -17.59 3.80 -13.53
CA LEU A 48 -17.87 3.62 -12.09
C LEU A 48 -17.17 2.36 -11.54
N LEU A 49 -17.27 1.23 -12.26
CA LEU A 49 -16.61 -0.01 -11.87
C LEU A 49 -15.09 0.16 -11.81
N ALA A 50 -14.51 0.78 -12.83
CA ALA A 50 -13.09 1.07 -12.88
C ALA A 50 -12.65 1.98 -11.72
N GLY A 51 -13.47 2.97 -11.37
CA GLY A 51 -13.23 3.85 -10.21
C GLY A 51 -13.22 3.08 -8.90
N VAL A 52 -14.20 2.19 -8.68
CA VAL A 52 -14.25 1.34 -7.47
C VAL A 52 -13.03 0.41 -7.39
N VAL A 53 -12.66 -0.23 -8.50
CA VAL A 53 -11.47 -1.11 -8.56
C VAL A 53 -10.19 -0.31 -8.28
N PHE A 54 -10.08 0.89 -8.83
CA PHE A 54 -8.94 1.77 -8.60
C PHE A 54 -8.81 2.16 -7.12
N ILE A 55 -9.90 2.57 -6.47
CA ILE A 55 -9.92 2.91 -5.03
C ILE A 55 -9.52 1.68 -4.20
N PHE A 56 -10.02 0.50 -4.56
CA PHE A 56 -9.69 -0.74 -3.86
C PHE A 56 -8.20 -1.10 -3.97
N ILE A 57 -7.64 -1.04 -5.18
CA ILE A 57 -6.21 -1.32 -5.42
C ILE A 57 -5.34 -0.30 -4.68
N PHE A 58 -5.71 0.98 -4.75
CA PHE A 58 -4.98 2.05 -4.06
C PHE A 58 -5.02 1.85 -2.53
N GLY A 59 -6.20 1.54 -1.98
CA GLY A 59 -6.35 1.25 -0.55
C GLY A 59 -5.51 0.06 -0.09
N MET A 60 -5.45 -1.02 -0.89
CA MET A 60 -4.60 -2.18 -0.58
C MET A 60 -3.10 -1.84 -0.61
N GLN A 61 -2.66 -1.00 -1.55
CA GLN A 61 -1.26 -0.56 -1.62
C GLN A 61 -0.90 0.31 -0.41
N GLN A 62 -1.80 1.18 0.01
CA GLN A 62 -1.62 2.00 1.20
C GLN A 62 -1.46 1.13 2.45
N GLN A 63 -2.35 0.15 2.65
CA GLN A 63 -2.27 -0.78 3.79
C GLN A 63 -0.95 -1.58 3.83
N LYS A 64 -0.39 -1.94 2.68
CA LYS A 64 0.90 -2.63 2.64
C LYS A 64 2.04 -1.72 3.10
N ARG A 65 2.08 -0.48 2.61
CA ARG A 65 3.08 0.50 3.03
C ARG A 65 3.00 0.81 4.52
N ASP A 66 1.77 0.98 5.04
CA ASP A 66 1.57 1.25 6.46
C ASP A 66 2.09 0.09 7.34
N LYS A 67 1.86 -1.16 6.91
CA LYS A 67 2.39 -2.35 7.61
C LYS A 67 3.92 -2.44 7.54
N GLU A 68 4.50 -2.14 6.40
CA GLU A 68 5.96 -2.13 6.23
C GLU A 68 6.60 -1.06 7.14
N LEU A 69 5.98 0.14 7.21
CA LEU A 69 6.41 1.20 8.12
C LEU A 69 6.23 0.80 9.58
N GLU A 70 5.10 0.20 9.97
CA GLU A 70 4.88 -0.31 11.34
C GLU A 70 5.96 -1.33 11.72
N LEU A 71 6.29 -2.27 10.85
CA LEU A 71 7.34 -3.26 11.10
C LEU A 71 8.73 -2.62 11.24
N ALA A 72 9.07 -1.68 10.37
CA ALA A 72 10.33 -0.96 10.46
C ALA A 72 10.44 -0.16 11.77
N MET A 73 9.35 0.49 12.20
CA MET A 73 9.30 1.21 13.47
C MET A 73 9.39 0.27 14.67
N GLN A 74 8.74 -0.90 14.60
CA GLN A 74 8.84 -1.91 15.66
C GLN A 74 10.29 -2.39 15.84
N GLN A 75 11.00 -2.65 14.73
CA GLN A 75 12.42 -3.01 14.80
C GLN A 75 13.27 -1.91 15.45
N LYS A 76 13.04 -0.65 15.07
CA LYS A 76 13.72 0.49 15.71
C LYS A 76 13.41 0.59 17.20
N VAL A 77 12.17 0.37 17.61
CA VAL A 77 11.78 0.34 19.03
C VAL A 77 12.51 -0.77 19.76
N GLU A 78 12.65 -1.96 19.17
CA GLU A 78 13.40 -3.06 19.78
C GLU A 78 14.89 -2.73 19.95
N GLU A 79 15.49 -2.00 19.01
CA GLU A 79 16.87 -1.51 19.12
C GLU A 79 17.04 -0.44 20.19
N LEU A 80 15.98 0.29 20.55
CA LEU A 80 16.01 1.33 21.57
C LEU A 80 15.83 0.79 23.00
N LYS A 81 15.21 -0.38 23.18
CA LYS A 81 15.01 -0.99 24.51
C LYS A 81 16.29 -1.11 25.33
N PRO A 82 17.41 -1.63 24.78
CA PRO A 82 18.67 -1.69 25.52
C PRO A 82 19.12 -0.32 26.03
N ILE A 83 18.93 0.75 25.23
CA ILE A 83 19.33 2.11 25.61
C ILE A 83 18.50 2.60 26.79
N PHE A 84 17.18 2.39 26.78
CA PHE A 84 16.31 2.69 27.92
C PHE A 84 16.78 1.93 29.17
N MET A 85 17.10 0.64 29.05
CA MET A 85 17.53 -0.18 30.17
C MET A 85 18.89 0.26 30.72
N ASP A 86 19.83 0.64 29.86
CA ASP A 86 21.14 1.14 30.28
C ASP A 86 21.03 2.46 31.04
N ILE A 87 20.20 3.38 30.54
CA ILE A 87 19.90 4.65 31.22
C ILE A 87 19.25 4.36 32.58
N ALA A 88 18.21 3.52 32.60
CA ALA A 88 17.47 3.20 33.82
C ALA A 88 18.35 2.53 34.88
N LYS A 89 19.22 1.58 34.47
CA LYS A 89 20.16 0.93 35.33
C LYS A 89 21.15 1.94 35.94
N SER A 90 21.78 2.76 35.12
CA SER A 90 22.71 3.79 35.58
C SER A 90 22.06 4.80 36.51
N ALA A 91 20.79 5.16 36.24
CA ALA A 91 20.04 6.05 37.12
C ALA A 91 19.71 5.40 38.47
N LYS A 92 19.34 4.11 38.50
CA LYS A 92 19.16 3.35 39.76
C LYS A 92 20.46 3.24 40.54
N ASP A 93 21.55 3.00 39.84
CA ASP A 93 22.88 2.93 40.48
C ASP A 93 23.30 4.30 41.03
N TYR A 94 23.02 5.38 40.32
CA TYR A 94 23.26 6.74 40.83
C TYR A 94 22.46 6.99 42.08
N LYS A 95 21.12 6.81 42.06
CA LYS A 95 20.23 7.00 43.21
C LYS A 95 20.65 6.16 44.43
N ALA A 96 21.09 4.93 44.20
CA ALA A 96 21.55 4.04 45.29
C ALA A 96 22.85 4.51 45.96
N ASN A 97 23.70 5.24 45.23
CA ASN A 97 24.97 5.75 45.71
C ASN A 97 24.87 7.23 46.19
N ASP A 98 23.77 7.89 45.88
CA ASP A 98 23.55 9.26 46.33
C ASP A 98 23.23 9.31 47.85
N PRO A 99 23.88 10.19 48.62
CA PRO A 99 23.66 10.27 50.08
C PRO A 99 22.21 10.59 50.46
N PHE A 100 21.47 11.25 49.60
CA PHE A 100 20.09 11.65 49.86
C PHE A 100 19.08 10.74 49.15
N GLY A 101 19.56 9.85 48.28
CA GLY A 101 18.73 8.96 47.48
C GLY A 101 18.00 9.67 46.34
N ASP A 102 18.56 10.79 45.89
CA ASP A 102 17.96 11.62 44.82
C ASP A 102 18.29 11.03 43.45
N TRP A 103 17.42 11.31 42.47
CA TRP A 103 17.67 11.00 41.09
C TRP A 103 18.70 11.99 40.49
N PRO A 104 19.45 11.57 39.46
CA PRO A 104 20.32 12.48 38.70
C PRO A 104 19.50 13.63 38.10
N LEU A 105 20.09 14.82 38.06
CA LEU A 105 19.44 15.98 37.45
C LEU A 105 19.56 15.96 35.90
N THR A 106 20.64 15.38 35.40
CA THR A 106 20.91 15.34 33.96
C THR A 106 21.49 13.98 33.55
N VAL A 107 21.38 13.66 32.25
CA VAL A 107 21.96 12.44 31.68
C VAL A 107 23.48 12.43 31.82
N ASP A 108 24.14 13.58 31.87
CA ASP A 108 25.59 13.71 31.95
C ASP A 108 26.15 13.21 33.31
N GLU A 109 25.28 13.14 34.34
CA GLU A 109 25.64 12.56 35.65
C GLU A 109 25.62 11.05 35.64
N LEU A 110 25.02 10.44 34.61
CA LEU A 110 24.99 9.00 34.42
C LEU A 110 26.30 8.52 33.76
N ASN A 111 26.82 7.40 34.25
CA ASN A 111 28.02 6.80 33.66
C ASN A 111 27.62 5.95 32.41
N ILE A 112 27.12 6.57 31.40
CA ILE A 112 26.67 5.94 30.13
C ILE A 112 27.31 6.60 28.92
N ASP A 113 27.33 5.89 27.79
CA ASP A 113 27.73 6.47 26.50
C ASP A 113 26.61 7.37 25.98
N THR A 114 26.84 8.66 25.98
CA THR A 114 25.87 9.66 25.52
C THR A 114 25.81 9.83 24.00
N THR A 115 26.72 9.18 23.25
CA THR A 115 26.85 9.32 21.79
C THR A 115 25.54 8.92 21.06
N ASN A 116 24.87 7.91 21.57
CA ASN A 116 23.64 7.37 20.96
C ASN A 116 22.34 7.93 21.55
N LEU A 117 22.42 8.91 22.47
CA LEU A 117 21.23 9.47 23.09
C LEU A 117 20.54 10.52 22.22
N LYS A 118 21.25 11.10 21.26
CA LYS A 118 20.70 12.06 20.33
C LYS A 118 21.19 11.78 18.92
N THR A 119 20.27 11.40 18.08
CA THR A 119 20.50 11.09 16.65
C THR A 119 19.61 11.94 15.77
N GLU A 120 19.69 11.77 14.46
CA GLU A 120 18.75 12.40 13.53
C GLU A 120 17.34 11.82 13.61
N GLU A 121 17.18 10.63 14.19
CA GLU A 121 15.90 9.92 14.29
C GLU A 121 15.18 10.15 15.62
N TYR A 122 15.93 10.34 16.70
CA TYR A 122 15.36 10.50 18.05
C TYR A 122 16.31 11.26 18.97
N ALA A 123 15.74 11.71 20.10
CA ALA A 123 16.48 12.31 21.19
C ALA A 123 15.97 11.75 22.52
N PHE A 124 16.87 11.31 23.38
CA PHE A 124 16.59 10.96 24.77
C PHE A 124 16.76 12.16 25.67
N GLU A 125 15.90 12.26 26.64
CA GLU A 125 15.93 13.28 27.70
C GLU A 125 15.67 12.57 29.04
N TRP A 126 16.40 12.98 30.07
CA TRP A 126 16.18 12.54 31.42
C TRP A 126 15.40 13.59 32.18
N LEU A 127 14.34 13.18 32.86
CA LEU A 127 13.59 14.04 33.77
C LEU A 127 13.98 13.73 35.22
N ASP A 128 14.06 14.78 36.04
CA ASP A 128 14.41 14.73 37.46
C ASP A 128 13.46 13.85 38.30
N SER A 129 12.31 13.51 37.77
CA SER A 129 11.33 12.60 38.37
C SER A 129 11.69 11.12 38.27
N GLY A 130 12.82 10.74 37.67
CA GLY A 130 13.19 9.33 37.41
C GLY A 130 12.54 8.77 36.14
N THR A 131 12.28 9.62 35.16
CA THR A 131 11.66 9.24 33.91
C THR A 131 12.60 9.51 32.74
N VAL A 132 12.75 8.52 31.86
CA VAL A 132 13.45 8.65 30.59
C VAL A 132 12.44 8.94 29.51
N VAL A 133 12.62 10.01 28.75
CA VAL A 133 11.75 10.37 27.63
C VAL A 133 12.53 10.31 26.33
N LEU A 134 12.00 9.60 25.36
CA LEU A 134 12.48 9.61 23.99
C LEU A 134 11.48 10.40 23.14
N THR A 135 11.97 11.37 22.38
CA THR A 135 11.19 12.11 21.39
C THR A 135 11.64 11.74 20.00
N THR A 136 10.69 11.29 19.16
CA THR A 136 10.97 10.88 17.77
C THR A 136 10.97 12.07 16.82
N THR A 137 11.73 11.95 15.71
CA THR A 137 11.74 12.90 14.60
C THR A 137 11.04 12.28 13.37
N GLU A 138 10.87 13.06 12.32
CA GLU A 138 10.31 12.60 11.04
C GLU A 138 11.11 11.41 10.46
N LYS A 139 12.44 11.39 10.65
CA LYS A 139 13.32 10.28 10.16
C LYS A 139 13.09 8.97 10.90
N PHE A 140 12.52 8.99 12.08
CA PHE A 140 12.11 7.79 12.80
C PHE A 140 10.94 7.10 12.10
N GLY A 141 10.08 7.87 11.43
CA GLY A 141 8.87 7.43 10.75
C GLY A 141 7.61 8.16 11.20
N LYS A 142 7.64 8.78 12.39
CA LYS A 142 6.60 9.67 12.92
C LYS A 142 7.22 10.69 13.87
N GLU A 143 6.95 11.96 13.62
CA GLU A 143 7.53 13.06 14.38
C GLU A 143 6.76 13.33 15.66
N GLY A 144 7.49 13.72 16.70
CA GLY A 144 6.94 14.27 17.94
C GLY A 144 6.30 13.25 18.87
N VAL A 145 6.41 11.95 18.58
CA VAL A 145 5.94 10.93 19.52
C VAL A 145 6.90 10.87 20.69
N LYS A 146 6.36 10.96 21.90
CA LYS A 146 7.11 10.82 23.14
C LYS A 146 6.87 9.45 23.73
N ILE A 147 7.96 8.73 23.98
CA ILE A 147 7.97 7.45 24.64
C ILE A 147 8.65 7.64 25.98
N SER A 148 7.88 7.55 27.06
CA SER A 148 8.37 7.76 28.40
C SER A 148 8.49 6.43 29.11
N TYR A 149 9.61 6.22 29.82
CA TYR A 149 9.84 5.08 30.67
C TYR A 149 10.02 5.55 32.11
N ASP A 150 9.10 5.16 32.98
CA ASP A 150 9.20 5.36 34.42
C ASP A 150 10.12 4.28 35.01
N VAL A 151 11.28 4.73 35.50
CA VAL A 151 12.32 3.85 36.02
C VAL A 151 11.92 3.17 37.34
N GLU A 152 11.10 3.83 38.15
CA GLU A 152 10.61 3.31 39.42
C GLU A 152 9.43 2.36 39.23
N GLY A 153 8.49 2.75 38.38
CA GLY A 153 7.28 1.97 38.08
C GLY A 153 7.51 0.87 37.05
N ASP A 154 8.67 0.81 36.39
CA ASP A 154 9.01 -0.15 35.34
C ASP A 154 7.94 -0.21 34.28
N SER A 155 7.52 0.96 33.79
CA SER A 155 6.41 1.06 32.87
C SER A 155 6.67 2.07 31.76
N TYR A 156 6.18 1.73 30.58
CA TYR A 156 6.21 2.61 29.40
C TYR A 156 4.88 3.33 29.21
N SER A 157 4.95 4.56 28.74
CA SER A 157 3.80 5.31 28.26
C SER A 157 4.16 5.99 26.95
N ILE A 158 3.15 6.15 26.09
CA ILE A 158 3.33 6.74 24.75
C ILE A 158 2.36 7.91 24.61
N GLU A 159 2.91 9.07 24.31
CA GLU A 159 2.17 10.26 23.94
C GLU A 159 2.37 10.54 22.46
N ASP A 160 1.32 10.32 21.66
CA ASP A 160 1.32 10.53 20.22
C ASP A 160 0.48 11.76 19.91
N PRO A 161 1.08 12.86 19.43
CA PRO A 161 0.36 14.10 19.12
C PRO A 161 -0.63 13.94 17.98
N ASP A 162 -0.43 12.93 17.12
CA ASP A 162 -1.33 12.60 16.02
C ASP A 162 -1.71 11.12 16.03
N SER A 163 -2.42 10.72 17.09
CA SER A 163 -2.85 9.34 17.30
C SER A 163 -3.83 8.81 16.22
N GLY A 164 -4.42 9.71 15.42
CA GLY A 164 -5.31 9.36 14.31
C GLY A 164 -4.57 8.94 13.05
N SER A 165 -3.32 9.33 12.86
CA SER A 165 -2.54 8.99 11.68
C SER A 165 -1.74 7.69 11.85
N ARG A 166 -1.53 6.99 10.75
CA ARG A 166 -0.65 5.81 10.71
C ARG A 166 0.72 6.20 10.16
N PRO A 167 1.79 5.51 10.55
CA PRO A 167 1.86 4.39 11.50
C PRO A 167 1.69 4.81 12.96
N GLN A 168 1.27 3.88 13.83
CA GLN A 168 1.15 4.10 15.27
C GLN A 168 2.19 3.29 16.02
N ILE A 169 2.86 3.91 17.00
CA ILE A 169 3.71 3.22 17.96
C ILE A 169 2.80 2.66 19.06
N LYS A 170 2.98 1.37 19.37
CA LYS A 170 2.10 0.64 20.29
C LYS A 170 2.86 0.28 21.57
N GLU A 171 2.23 0.48 22.73
CA GLU A 171 2.81 0.16 24.02
C GLU A 171 3.23 -1.31 24.16
N ASN A 172 2.48 -2.22 23.52
CA ASN A 172 2.81 -3.64 23.55
C ASN A 172 4.15 -4.00 22.86
N TRP A 173 4.73 -3.09 22.08
CA TRP A 173 6.06 -3.30 21.51
C TRP A 173 7.17 -3.23 22.56
N PHE A 174 6.93 -2.52 23.68
CA PHE A 174 7.87 -2.40 24.79
C PHE A 174 7.74 -3.52 25.82
N ASN A 175 6.59 -4.16 25.91
CA ASN A 175 6.24 -5.15 26.94
C ASN A 175 6.40 -6.62 26.47
N GLN A 176 7.23 -6.86 25.43
CA GLN A 176 7.51 -8.22 24.95
C GLN A 176 8.83 -8.76 25.49
#